data_a768d8b3f5ea47d4ac8b2f0359c93c55
#
_entry.id   a768d8b3f5ea47d4ac8b2f0359c93c55
#
_cell.length_a   1.000
_cell.length_b   1.000
_cell.length_c   1.000
_cell.angle_alpha   90.00
_cell.angle_beta   90.00
_cell.angle_gamma   90.00
#
_symmetry.space_group_name_H-M   'P 1'
#
loop_
_entity.id
_entity.type
_entity.pdbx_description
1 polymer ?
#
loop_
_entity_poly.entity_id
_entity_poly.type
_entity_poly.pdbx_seq_one_letter_code
_entity_poly.pdbx_strand_id
1 'polypeptide(L)'
;IRDCLLSRGLGDVYKRHVKNGLTHDPNGSFTKKWIPELAELPDQLVHTPWEITPFEEEMYGFRLGDNYPKPIVDIDQRRKEASDLLWKMQKDPLVYQESKRILSRHTLARRKSNRSA
;
A
#
# COMPACT_ATOMS: atom_id res chain seq x y z
N ILE A 1 0.77 18.26 0.50
CA ILE A 1 1.22 17.95 0.18
C ILE A 1 2.08 17.59 0.46
N ARG A 2 2.27 17.17 0.87
CA ARG A 2 2.83 16.99 1.09
C ARG A 2 3.43 16.08 1.57
N ASP A 3 3.06 15.18 1.71
CA ASP A 3 3.71 13.97 1.97
C ASP A 3 4.96 13.89 1.17
N CYS A 4 6.03 13.65 1.80
CA CYS A 4 7.30 13.43 1.17
C CYS A 4 7.12 12.44 0.00
N LEU A 5 7.66 12.75 -1.14
CA LEU A 5 7.61 11.86 -2.31
C LEU A 5 8.08 10.44 -1.98
N LEU A 6 9.01 10.31 -1.06
CA LEU A 6 9.49 9.01 -0.55
C LEU A 6 8.42 8.26 0.24
N SER A 7 7.64 8.96 1.07
CA SER A 7 6.54 8.31 1.80
C SER A 7 5.40 7.93 0.86
N ARG A 8 5.25 8.61 -0.24
CA ARG A 8 4.26 8.27 -1.25
C ARG A 8 4.56 6.94 -1.94
N GLY A 9 5.79 6.74 -2.41
CA GLY A 9 6.18 5.49 -3.08
C GLY A 9 6.04 4.27 -2.18
N LEU A 10 6.62 4.31 -0.99
CA LEU A 10 6.55 3.21 -0.03
C LEU A 10 5.16 3.07 0.60
N GLY A 11 4.51 4.19 0.90
CA GLY A 11 3.20 4.19 1.51
C GLY A 11 2.11 3.62 0.60
N ASP A 12 2.16 3.91 -0.68
CA ASP A 12 1.16 3.44 -1.63
C ASP A 12 1.31 1.94 -1.93
N VAL A 13 2.55 1.45 -2.02
CA VAL A 13 2.80 0.03 -2.26
C VAL A 13 2.43 -0.84 -1.06
N TYR A 14 2.81 -0.46 0.16
CA TYR A 14 2.63 -1.31 1.33
C TYR A 14 1.44 -0.97 2.21
N LYS A 15 0.95 0.25 2.14
CA LYS A 15 -0.07 0.73 3.07
C LYS A 15 -1.48 0.83 2.49
N ARG A 16 -1.62 0.81 1.18
CA ARG A 16 -2.87 1.20 0.52
C ARG A 16 -3.35 0.26 -0.58
N HIS A 17 -2.93 -0.98 -0.62
CA HIS A 17 -3.35 -1.92 -1.67
C HIS A 17 -4.87 -1.97 -1.84
N VAL A 18 -5.59 -2.28 -0.78
CA VAL A 18 -7.05 -2.35 -0.80
C VAL A 18 -7.66 -0.98 -1.10
N LYS A 19 -7.17 0.06 -0.46
CA LYS A 19 -7.65 1.42 -0.68
C LYS A 19 -7.42 1.90 -2.12
N ASN A 20 -6.29 1.58 -2.70
CA ASN A 20 -6.01 1.92 -4.10
C ASN A 20 -6.96 1.19 -5.05
N GLY A 21 -7.22 -0.09 -4.81
CA GLY A 21 -8.22 -0.85 -5.56
C GLY A 21 -9.59 -0.20 -5.48
N LEU A 22 -10.07 0.09 -4.28
CA LEU A 22 -11.37 0.74 -4.07
C LEU A 22 -11.46 2.14 -4.67
N THR A 23 -10.37 2.89 -4.72
CA THR A 23 -10.34 4.25 -5.26
C THR A 23 -10.26 4.27 -6.78
N HIS A 24 -9.42 3.43 -7.38
CA HIS A 24 -9.14 3.44 -8.82
C HIS A 24 -9.95 2.43 -9.62
N ASP A 25 -10.45 1.39 -8.99
CA ASP A 25 -11.27 0.34 -9.60
C ASP A 25 -12.44 -0.04 -8.68
N PRO A 26 -13.35 0.91 -8.36
CA PRO A 26 -14.41 0.68 -7.36
C PRO A 26 -15.34 -0.47 -7.72
N ASN A 27 -15.60 -0.68 -8.99
CA ASN A 27 -16.49 -1.76 -9.48
C ASN A 27 -15.71 -3.06 -9.78
N GLY A 28 -14.40 -3.07 -9.57
CA GLY A 28 -13.59 -4.24 -9.85
C GLY A 28 -13.47 -4.62 -11.32
N SER A 29 -13.81 -3.73 -12.24
CA SER A 29 -13.82 -4.02 -13.69
C SER A 29 -12.44 -4.40 -14.22
N PHE A 30 -11.43 -3.65 -13.81
CA PHE A 30 -10.03 -3.94 -14.16
C PHE A 30 -9.57 -5.24 -13.51
N THR A 31 -9.84 -5.40 -12.22
CA THR A 31 -9.44 -6.59 -11.46
C THR A 31 -10.09 -7.85 -12.01
N LYS A 32 -11.38 -7.84 -12.29
CA LYS A 32 -12.11 -8.97 -12.89
C LYS A 32 -11.62 -9.32 -14.29
N LYS A 33 -11.22 -8.33 -15.04
CA LYS A 33 -10.67 -8.52 -16.39
C LYS A 33 -9.34 -9.28 -16.37
N TRP A 34 -8.47 -8.94 -15.45
CA TRP A 34 -7.12 -9.51 -15.37
C TRP A 34 -6.99 -10.70 -14.45
N ILE A 35 -7.93 -10.83 -13.51
CA ILE A 35 -8.03 -11.96 -12.57
C ILE A 35 -9.42 -12.57 -12.74
N PRO A 36 -9.62 -13.44 -13.74
CA PRO A 36 -10.94 -14.02 -14.05
C PRO A 36 -11.49 -14.87 -12.91
N GLU A 37 -10.65 -15.37 -12.02
CA GLU A 37 -11.05 -16.13 -10.83
C GLU A 37 -11.90 -15.29 -9.85
N LEU A 38 -11.79 -13.97 -9.89
CA LEU A 38 -12.58 -13.05 -9.09
C LEU A 38 -13.82 -12.51 -9.80
N ALA A 39 -14.08 -12.93 -11.02
CA ALA A 39 -15.17 -12.39 -11.84
C ALA A 39 -16.56 -12.62 -11.25
N GLU A 40 -16.75 -13.74 -10.55
CA GLU A 40 -18.02 -14.11 -9.94
C GLU A 40 -18.30 -13.35 -8.63
N LEU A 41 -17.31 -12.69 -8.06
CA LEU A 41 -17.48 -11.94 -6.82
C LEU A 41 -18.21 -10.62 -7.04
N PRO A 42 -19.04 -10.20 -6.07
CA PRO A 42 -19.63 -8.87 -6.08
C PRO A 42 -18.55 -7.79 -5.94
N ASP A 43 -18.83 -6.62 -6.48
CA ASP A 43 -17.87 -5.51 -6.52
C ASP A 43 -17.27 -5.16 -5.15
N GLN A 44 -18.02 -5.39 -4.09
CA GLN A 44 -17.59 -5.13 -2.72
C GLN A 44 -16.49 -6.06 -2.23
N LEU A 45 -16.47 -7.30 -2.72
CA LEU A 45 -15.52 -8.34 -2.29
C LEU A 45 -14.33 -8.53 -3.22
N VAL A 46 -14.34 -7.91 -4.39
CA VAL A 46 -13.27 -8.08 -5.38
C VAL A 46 -11.89 -7.71 -4.84
N HIS A 47 -11.82 -6.65 -4.04
CA HIS A 47 -10.56 -6.18 -3.45
C HIS A 47 -10.23 -6.82 -2.10
N THR A 48 -11.20 -7.51 -1.48
CA THR A 48 -11.06 -8.19 -0.20
C THR A 48 -11.69 -9.59 -0.24
N PRO A 49 -11.26 -10.48 -1.16
CA PRO A 49 -11.91 -11.78 -1.35
C PRO A 49 -11.83 -12.68 -0.11
N TRP A 50 -10.90 -12.43 0.80
CA TRP A 50 -10.77 -13.16 2.06
C TRP A 50 -11.84 -12.83 3.10
N GLU A 51 -12.62 -11.76 2.91
CA GLU A 51 -13.72 -11.38 3.79
C GLU A 51 -15.03 -12.11 3.44
N ILE A 52 -15.02 -12.95 2.43
CA ILE A 52 -16.20 -13.73 2.01
C ILE A 52 -16.68 -14.65 3.13
N THR A 53 -17.99 -14.66 3.34
CA THR A 53 -18.63 -15.55 4.31
C THR A 53 -18.94 -16.91 3.68
N PRO A 54 -19.06 -18.01 4.47
CA PRO A 54 -19.43 -19.32 3.94
C PRO A 54 -20.74 -19.33 3.15
N PHE A 55 -21.70 -18.51 3.53
CA PHE A 55 -22.95 -18.36 2.81
C PHE A 55 -22.74 -17.71 1.43
N GLU A 56 -21.90 -16.69 1.36
CA GLU A 56 -21.57 -16.02 0.09
C GLU A 56 -20.72 -16.93 -0.82
N GLU A 57 -19.85 -17.77 -0.25
CA GLU A 57 -19.12 -18.78 -1.03
C GLU A 57 -20.04 -19.70 -1.79
N GLU A 58 -21.10 -20.17 -1.16
CA GLU A 58 -22.12 -20.99 -1.82
C GLU A 58 -22.94 -20.21 -2.85
N MET A 59 -23.31 -18.97 -2.51
CA MET A 59 -24.14 -18.15 -3.35
C MET A 59 -23.45 -17.74 -4.65
N TYR A 60 -22.14 -17.45 -4.60
CA TYR A 60 -21.35 -17.03 -5.76
C TYR A 60 -20.57 -18.17 -6.43
N GLY A 61 -20.60 -19.38 -5.87
CA GLY A 61 -19.82 -20.50 -6.39
C GLY A 61 -18.30 -20.29 -6.30
N PHE A 62 -17.87 -19.46 -5.36
CA PHE A 62 -16.48 -19.11 -5.16
C PHE A 62 -15.97 -19.68 -3.84
N ARG A 63 -14.87 -20.40 -3.87
CA ARG A 63 -14.24 -20.94 -2.67
C ARG A 63 -12.85 -20.36 -2.47
N LEU A 64 -12.66 -19.71 -1.35
CA LEU A 64 -11.35 -19.21 -0.96
C LEU A 64 -10.41 -20.38 -0.63
N GLY A 65 -9.29 -20.43 -1.31
CA GLY A 65 -8.33 -21.53 -1.21
C GLY A 65 -8.37 -22.50 -2.40
N ASP A 66 -9.51 -22.60 -3.09
CA ASP A 66 -9.67 -23.42 -4.29
C ASP A 66 -9.64 -22.57 -5.57
N ASN A 67 -10.59 -21.66 -5.71
CA ASN A 67 -10.67 -20.77 -6.87
C ASN A 67 -9.63 -19.64 -6.81
N TYR A 68 -9.34 -19.16 -5.62
CA TYR A 68 -8.38 -18.08 -5.36
C TYR A 68 -7.63 -18.36 -4.05
N PRO A 69 -6.31 -18.19 -4.02
CA PRO A 69 -5.52 -18.52 -2.85
C PRO A 69 -5.88 -17.66 -1.64
N LYS A 70 -5.79 -18.27 -0.46
CA LYS A 70 -5.92 -17.54 0.81
C LYS A 70 -4.77 -16.54 0.97
N PRO A 71 -5.01 -15.40 1.63
CA PRO A 71 -3.92 -14.47 1.92
C PRO A 71 -2.86 -15.13 2.79
N ILE A 72 -1.60 -14.96 2.42
CA ILE A 72 -0.46 -15.48 3.18
C ILE A 72 -0.03 -14.56 4.31
N VAL A 73 -0.51 -13.33 4.29
CA VAL A 73 -0.22 -12.32 5.32
C VAL A 73 -1.47 -11.51 5.63
N ASP A 74 -1.57 -11.05 6.87
CA ASP A 74 -2.54 -10.03 7.25
C ASP A 74 -1.98 -8.66 6.84
N ILE A 75 -2.66 -8.01 5.90
CA ILE A 75 -2.22 -6.75 5.31
C ILE A 75 -2.18 -5.63 6.35
N ASP A 76 -3.18 -5.55 7.22
CA ASP A 76 -3.29 -4.48 8.22
C ASP A 76 -2.23 -4.63 9.31
N GLN A 77 -2.01 -5.85 9.78
CA GLN A 77 -0.96 -6.13 10.74
C GLN A 77 0.42 -5.83 10.15
N ARG A 78 0.70 -6.31 8.95
CA ARG A 78 2.00 -6.07 8.29
C ARG A 78 2.23 -4.61 7.97
N ARG A 79 1.19 -3.90 7.57
CA ARG A 79 1.25 -2.45 7.38
C ARG A 79 1.67 -1.72 8.66
N LYS A 80 1.06 -2.09 9.79
CA LYS A 80 1.39 -1.51 11.09
C LYS A 80 2.83 -1.80 11.47
N GLU A 81 3.25 -3.05 11.40
CA GLU A 81 4.63 -3.48 11.71
C GLU A 81 5.65 -2.74 10.84
N ALA A 82 5.43 -2.67 9.53
CA ALA A 82 6.31 -1.96 8.61
C ALA A 82 6.38 -0.46 8.91
N SER A 83 5.24 0.16 9.22
CA SER A 83 5.18 1.56 9.60
C SER A 83 5.97 1.83 10.86
N ASP A 84 5.77 1.02 11.90
CA ASP A 84 6.46 1.16 13.18
C ASP A 84 7.97 0.96 13.02
N LEU A 85 8.39 -0.02 12.20
CA LEU A 85 9.78 -0.25 11.89
C LEU A 85 10.42 0.93 11.18
N LEU A 86 9.76 1.49 10.16
CA LEU A 86 10.25 2.66 9.42
C LEU A 86 10.38 3.89 10.33
N TRP A 87 9.41 4.15 11.19
CA TRP A 87 9.47 5.23 12.17
C TRP A 87 10.60 5.04 13.18
N LYS A 88 10.83 3.79 13.61
CA LYS A 88 11.95 3.46 14.49
C LYS A 88 13.29 3.69 13.79
N MET A 89 13.41 3.29 12.53
CA MET A 89 14.63 3.50 11.74
C MET A 89 14.95 4.99 11.53
N GLN A 90 13.95 5.82 11.32
CA GLN A 90 14.14 7.27 11.16
C GLN A 90 14.76 7.92 12.40
N LYS A 91 14.52 7.35 13.58
CA LYS A 91 15.06 7.85 14.86
C LYS A 91 16.47 7.34 15.15
N ASP A 92 16.99 6.44 14.33
CA ASP A 92 18.33 5.90 14.50
C ASP A 92 19.38 6.98 14.18
N PRO A 93 20.36 7.23 15.09
CA PRO A 93 21.41 8.21 14.87
C PRO A 93 22.24 7.95 13.60
N LEU A 94 22.48 6.68 13.25
CA LEU A 94 23.19 6.31 12.03
C LEU A 94 22.43 6.73 10.78
N VAL A 95 21.13 6.50 10.75
CA VAL A 95 20.27 6.91 9.63
C VAL A 95 20.29 8.43 9.48
N TYR A 96 20.28 9.17 10.57
CA TYR A 96 20.36 10.62 10.55
C TYR A 96 21.70 11.14 10.01
N GLN A 97 22.80 10.53 10.42
CA GLN A 97 24.13 10.88 9.92
C GLN A 97 24.26 10.58 8.42
N GLU A 98 23.84 9.38 7.99
CA GLU A 98 23.89 8.99 6.59
C GLU A 98 22.96 9.83 5.71
N SER A 99 21.81 10.21 6.19
CA SER A 99 20.90 11.10 5.45
C SER A 99 21.53 12.47 5.21
N LYS A 100 22.21 13.03 6.19
CA LYS A 100 22.97 14.28 6.02
C LYS A 100 24.07 14.13 4.97
N ARG A 101 24.81 13.04 5.02
CA ARG A 101 25.88 12.74 4.05
C ARG A 101 25.34 12.63 2.63
N ILE A 102 24.22 11.91 2.44
CA ILE A 102 23.57 11.76 1.15
C ILE A 102 23.05 13.10 0.63
N LEU A 103 22.38 13.85 1.47
CA LEU A 103 21.84 15.17 1.11
C LEU A 103 22.95 16.14 0.70
N SER A 104 24.08 16.14 1.39
CA SER A 104 25.22 17.02 1.05
C SER A 104 25.83 16.71 -0.31
N ARG A 105 25.78 15.45 -0.75
CA ARG A 105 26.38 15.01 -2.02
C ARG A 105 25.42 15.09 -3.21
N HIS A 106 24.13 14.87 -2.98
CA HIS A 106 23.16 14.64 -4.05
C HIS A 106 22.10 15.75 -4.18
N THR A 107 22.12 16.72 -3.29
CA THR A 107 21.22 17.87 -3.40
C THR A 107 21.99 19.13 -3.73
N LEU A 108 21.36 19.98 -4.53
CA LEU A 108 21.88 21.32 -4.77
C LEU A 108 21.87 22.13 -3.47
N ALA A 109 22.95 22.87 -3.22
CA ALA A 109 23.03 23.79 -2.10
C ALA A 109 21.80 24.72 -2.14
N ARG A 110 21.07 24.78 -1.04
CA ARG A 110 19.90 25.64 -0.91
C ARG A 110 20.36 27.06 -1.16
N ARG A 111 19.96 27.66 -2.30
CA ARG A 111 20.17 29.07 -2.56
C ARG A 111 19.66 29.83 -1.35
N LYS A 112 20.55 30.46 -0.60
CA LYS A 112 20.17 31.44 0.41
C LYS A 112 19.37 32.48 -0.34
N SER A 113 18.06 32.53 -0.15
CA SER A 113 17.29 33.65 -0.63
C SER A 113 17.80 34.88 0.13
N ASN A 114 18.58 35.72 -0.53
CA ASN A 114 18.82 37.07 -0.05
C ASN A 114 17.46 37.78 -0.10
N ARG A 115 16.66 37.60 0.92
CA ARG A 115 15.68 38.59 1.31
C ARG A 115 16.42 39.61 2.15
N SER A 116 17.22 40.42 1.49
CA SER A 116 17.50 41.74 2.00
C SER A 116 16.22 42.55 1.84
N ALA A 117 15.72 42.96 2.94
CA ALA A 117 14.58 43.86 3.02
C ALA A 117 14.78 45.13 2.19
#